data_24b48c3f72d12c73ec7f4a9294fa27fd
#
_entry.id   24b48c3f72d12c73ec7f4a9294fa27fd
#
_cell.length_a   1.000
_cell.length_b   1.000
_cell.length_c   1.000
_cell.angle_alpha   90.00
_cell.angle_beta   90.00
_cell.angle_gamma   90.00
#
_symmetry.space_group_name_H-M   'P 1'
#
loop_
_entity.id
_entity.type
_entity.pdbx_description
1 polymer ?
#
loop_
_entity_poly.entity_id
_entity_poly.type
_entity_poly.pdbx_seq_one_letter_code
_entity_poly.pdbx_strand_id
1 'polypeptide(L)'
;MDISIPESHLDLFTRPIHGVLTTMMPDGQPQSSLVWCDYDGEYVSVNTTLERQKGMNMTGNPKVSLLVVDHEDTSRYVELRGDVEVILDGALEHLDQVTRKYTHHPRY
;
A
#
# COMPACT_ATOMS: atom_id res chain seq x y z
N MET A 1 6.09 -6.88 -2.64
CA MET A 1 7.38 -6.19 -2.51
C MET A 1 8.17 -6.81 -1.37
N ASP A 2 9.31 -7.38 -1.68
CA ASP A 2 10.20 -7.98 -0.67
C ASP A 2 11.18 -6.90 -0.22
N ILE A 3 11.04 -6.46 1.02
CA ILE A 3 11.77 -5.30 1.53
C ILE A 3 12.13 -5.49 3.00
N SER A 4 13.09 -4.68 3.45
CA SER A 4 13.45 -4.59 4.85
C SER A 4 13.24 -3.16 5.32
N ILE A 5 12.29 -2.97 6.23
CA ILE A 5 11.97 -1.64 6.77
C ILE A 5 12.77 -1.45 8.06
N PRO A 6 13.48 -0.33 8.21
CA PRO A 6 14.21 -0.04 9.44
C PRO A 6 13.28 -0.09 10.66
N GLU A 7 13.75 -0.67 11.74
CA GLU A 7 12.98 -0.79 12.98
C GLU A 7 12.46 0.57 13.47
N SER A 8 13.24 1.62 13.29
CA SER A 8 12.87 2.98 13.68
C SER A 8 11.63 3.50 12.93
N HIS A 9 11.24 2.88 11.82
CA HIS A 9 10.12 3.32 10.97
C HIS A 9 9.02 2.26 10.86
N LEU A 10 9.10 1.15 11.59
CA LEU A 10 8.07 0.11 11.55
C LEU A 10 6.71 0.60 12.01
N ASP A 11 6.68 1.57 12.91
CA ASP A 11 5.42 2.13 13.42
C ASP A 11 4.59 2.81 12.32
N LEU A 12 5.23 3.26 11.24
CA LEU A 12 4.51 3.84 10.10
C LEU A 12 3.59 2.82 9.41
N PHE A 13 3.88 1.53 9.57
CA PHE A 13 3.09 0.44 8.98
C PHE A 13 2.20 -0.27 9.99
N THR A 14 2.42 -0.09 11.29
CA THR A 14 1.57 -0.68 12.32
C THR A 14 0.46 0.27 12.76
N ARG A 15 0.68 1.58 12.63
CA ARG A 15 -0.33 2.61 12.88
C ARG A 15 -1.23 2.78 11.65
N PRO A 16 -2.48 3.25 11.79
CA PRO A 16 -3.38 3.42 10.65
C PRO A 16 -3.05 4.69 9.84
N ILE A 17 -1.86 4.71 9.26
CA ILE A 17 -1.38 5.83 8.43
C ILE A 17 -1.60 5.48 6.98
N HIS A 18 -2.22 6.38 6.22
CA HIS A 18 -2.44 6.17 4.80
C HIS A 18 -1.12 6.25 4.04
N GLY A 19 -0.96 5.35 3.07
CA GLY A 19 0.13 5.45 2.12
C GLY A 19 -0.32 6.17 0.86
N VAL A 20 0.62 6.79 0.17
CA VAL A 20 0.39 7.33 -1.18
C VAL A 20 0.97 6.33 -2.17
N LEU A 21 0.09 5.63 -2.88
CA LEU A 21 0.48 4.65 -3.89
C LEU A 21 0.50 5.33 -5.25
N THR A 22 1.64 5.26 -5.93
CA THR A 22 1.79 5.78 -7.28
C THR A 22 1.96 4.62 -8.25
N THR A 23 1.11 4.56 -9.24
CA THR A 23 1.14 3.58 -10.33
C THR A 23 1.30 4.31 -11.65
N MET A 24 1.63 3.59 -12.72
CA MET A 24 1.87 4.18 -14.02
C MET A 24 0.69 3.98 -14.95
N MET A 25 0.17 5.08 -15.49
CA MET A 25 -0.85 5.05 -16.53
C MET A 25 -0.26 4.49 -17.83
N PRO A 26 -1.11 3.95 -18.75
CA PRO A 26 -0.64 3.43 -20.03
C PRO A 26 0.15 4.45 -20.87
N ASP A 27 -0.14 5.74 -20.70
CA ASP A 27 0.55 6.82 -21.42
C ASP A 27 1.84 7.27 -20.75
N GLY A 28 2.24 6.63 -19.64
CA GLY A 28 3.45 6.95 -18.89
C GLY A 28 3.27 8.01 -17.81
N GLN A 29 2.06 8.53 -17.62
CA GLN A 29 1.81 9.47 -16.53
C GLN A 29 1.68 8.72 -15.19
N PRO A 30 2.25 9.25 -14.09
CA PRO A 30 2.01 8.66 -12.78
C PRO A 30 0.60 9.00 -12.27
N GLN A 31 -0.01 8.05 -11.56
CA GLN A 31 -1.30 8.23 -10.92
C GLN A 31 -1.15 7.90 -9.44
N SER A 32 -1.47 8.84 -8.57
CA SER A 32 -1.30 8.69 -7.12
C SER A 32 -2.65 8.69 -6.41
N SER A 33 -2.77 7.87 -5.38
CA SER A 33 -3.97 7.81 -4.55
C SER A 33 -3.61 7.38 -3.14
N LEU A 34 -4.45 7.76 -2.17
CA LEU A 34 -4.32 7.29 -0.81
C LEU A 34 -4.82 5.85 -0.71
N VAL A 35 -4.07 5.03 0.02
CA VAL A 35 -4.40 3.62 0.22
C VAL A 35 -4.22 3.23 1.67
N TRP A 36 -4.93 2.20 2.08
CA TRP A 36 -4.63 1.47 3.31
C TRP A 36 -3.55 0.46 2.98
N CYS A 37 -2.57 0.35 3.85
CA CYS A 37 -1.47 -0.59 3.65
C CYS A 37 -1.17 -1.39 4.91
N ASP A 38 -0.49 -2.52 4.73
CA ASP A 38 -0.11 -3.39 5.81
C ASP A 38 1.26 -3.99 5.53
N TYR A 39 1.95 -4.42 6.58
CA TYR A 39 3.27 -5.03 6.48
C TYR A 39 3.30 -6.27 7.38
N ASP A 40 3.62 -7.42 6.79
CA ASP A 40 3.63 -8.70 7.52
C ASP A 40 5.04 -9.10 8.02
N GLY A 41 6.02 -8.23 7.88
CA GLY A 41 7.41 -8.50 8.22
C GLY A 41 8.27 -8.85 7.02
N GLU A 42 7.66 -9.13 5.89
CA GLU A 42 8.34 -9.50 4.65
C GLU A 42 7.83 -8.67 3.47
N TYR A 43 6.50 -8.55 3.33
CA TYR A 43 5.87 -7.83 2.22
C TYR A 43 4.99 -6.70 2.73
N VAL A 44 5.01 -5.59 2.01
CA VAL A 44 4.00 -4.55 2.16
C VAL A 44 2.89 -4.84 1.16
N SER A 45 1.65 -4.78 1.63
CA SER A 45 0.48 -5.07 0.82
C SER A 45 -0.53 -3.94 0.86
N VAL A 46 -1.24 -3.77 -0.24
CA VAL A 46 -2.40 -2.88 -0.34
C VAL A 46 -3.53 -3.68 -0.96
N ASN A 47 -4.76 -3.27 -0.68
CA ASN A 47 -5.94 -3.95 -1.23
C ASN A 47 -6.69 -2.97 -2.15
N THR A 48 -6.98 -3.42 -3.36
CA THR A 48 -7.74 -2.65 -4.34
C THR A 48 -8.46 -3.59 -5.29
N THR A 49 -9.45 -3.10 -6.01
CA THR A 49 -10.11 -3.88 -7.05
C THR A 49 -9.39 -3.69 -8.37
N LEU A 50 -9.44 -4.71 -9.22
CA LEU A 50 -8.79 -4.65 -10.53
C LEU A 50 -9.48 -3.67 -11.50
N GLU A 51 -10.76 -3.35 -11.24
CA GLU A 51 -11.52 -2.39 -12.05
C GLU A 51 -11.11 -0.94 -11.76
N ARG A 52 -10.51 -0.66 -10.61
CA ARG A 52 -10.03 0.68 -10.31
C ARG A 52 -8.80 1.01 -11.16
N GLN A 53 -8.60 2.29 -11.44
CA GLN A 53 -7.50 2.72 -12.31
C GLN A 53 -6.14 2.21 -11.81
N LYS A 54 -5.87 2.28 -10.50
CA LYS A 54 -4.60 1.77 -9.97
C LYS A 54 -4.45 0.26 -10.13
N GLY A 55 -5.55 -0.49 -9.99
CA GLY A 55 -5.54 -1.94 -10.23
C GLY A 55 -5.21 -2.27 -11.68
N MET A 56 -5.85 -1.58 -12.62
CA MET A 56 -5.56 -1.74 -14.05
C MET A 56 -4.12 -1.34 -14.38
N ASN A 57 -3.65 -0.25 -13.79
CA ASN A 57 -2.27 0.22 -14.00
C ASN A 57 -1.25 -0.81 -13.55
N MET A 58 -1.44 -1.40 -12.37
CA MET A 58 -0.52 -2.42 -11.83
C MET A 58 -0.53 -3.70 -12.64
N THR A 59 -1.67 -4.06 -13.25
CA THR A 59 -1.75 -5.21 -14.14
C THR A 59 -0.95 -4.99 -15.41
N GLY A 60 -0.98 -3.77 -15.95
CA GLY A 60 -0.23 -3.42 -17.17
C GLY A 60 1.23 -3.09 -16.92
N ASN A 61 1.55 -2.54 -15.75
CA ASN A 61 2.92 -2.16 -15.38
C ASN A 61 3.10 -2.37 -13.88
N PRO A 62 3.92 -3.34 -13.47
CA PRO A 62 4.06 -3.67 -12.04
C PRO A 62 4.86 -2.66 -11.23
N LYS A 63 5.51 -1.70 -11.87
CA LYS A 63 6.36 -0.73 -11.18
C LYS A 63 5.51 0.28 -10.42
N VAL A 64 5.80 0.43 -9.11
CA VAL A 64 5.05 1.31 -8.22
C VAL A 64 6.00 2.00 -7.24
N SER A 65 5.50 3.07 -6.62
CA SER A 65 6.09 3.60 -5.40
C SER A 65 4.99 3.75 -4.35
N LEU A 66 5.39 3.58 -3.09
CA LEU A 66 4.51 3.77 -1.94
C LEU A 66 5.23 4.69 -0.96
N LEU A 67 4.61 5.80 -0.63
CA LEU A 67 5.13 6.78 0.32
C LEU A 67 4.24 6.77 1.56
N VAL A 68 4.84 6.52 2.72
CA VAL A 68 4.14 6.57 4.02
C VAL A 68 4.81 7.61 4.87
N VAL A 69 4.07 8.64 5.28
CA VAL A 69 4.58 9.79 6.03
C VAL A 69 3.91 9.83 7.39
N ASP A 70 4.72 10.01 8.44
CA ASP A 70 4.19 10.25 9.78
C ASP A 70 3.47 11.62 9.78
N HIS A 71 2.14 11.61 9.94
CA HIS A 71 1.34 12.84 9.90
C HIS A 71 1.56 13.75 11.11
N GLU A 72 2.19 13.25 12.17
CA GLU A 72 2.56 14.03 13.34
C GLU A 72 3.97 14.63 13.24
N ASP A 73 4.83 14.01 12.42
CA ASP A 73 6.20 14.47 12.18
C ASP A 73 6.57 14.11 10.74
N THR A 74 6.33 15.02 9.84
CA THR A 74 6.52 14.80 8.39
C THR A 74 7.98 14.66 7.97
N SER A 75 8.93 14.86 8.88
CA SER A 75 10.33 14.54 8.62
C SER A 75 10.60 13.03 8.67
N ARG A 76 9.65 12.26 9.23
CA ARG A 76 9.75 10.80 9.28
C ARG A 76 8.86 10.20 8.19
N TYR A 77 9.48 9.53 7.23
CA TYR A 77 8.75 8.90 6.14
C TYR A 77 9.55 7.74 5.57
N VAL A 78 8.83 6.87 4.85
CA VAL A 78 9.43 5.77 4.10
C VAL A 78 8.86 5.82 2.69
N GLU A 79 9.72 5.78 1.68
CA GLU A 79 9.32 5.57 0.30
C GLU A 79 9.82 4.21 -0.16
N LEU A 80 8.91 3.40 -0.67
CA LEU A 80 9.21 2.09 -1.24
C LEU A 80 9.02 2.16 -2.74
N ARG A 81 9.98 1.62 -3.48
CA ARG A 81 9.91 1.50 -4.94
C ARG A 81 10.15 0.05 -5.33
N GLY A 82 9.40 -0.45 -6.26
CA GLY A 82 9.60 -1.81 -6.71
C GLY A 82 8.47 -2.29 -7.59
N ASP A 83 8.42 -3.59 -7.75
CA ASP A 83 7.41 -4.26 -8.55
C ASP A 83 6.36 -4.87 -7.63
N VAL A 84 5.10 -4.80 -8.04
CA VAL A 84 4.01 -5.46 -7.31
C VAL A 84 3.75 -6.83 -7.90
N GLU A 85 3.26 -7.71 -7.04
CA GLU A 85 2.65 -8.98 -7.42
C GLU A 85 1.18 -8.89 -7.07
N VAL A 86 0.31 -9.16 -8.05
CA VAL A 86 -1.14 -9.14 -7.83
C VAL A 86 -1.57 -10.51 -7.33
N ILE A 87 -2.14 -10.55 -6.13
CA ILE A 87 -2.61 -11.79 -5.51
C ILE A 87 -4.11 -11.68 -5.31
N LEU A 88 -4.86 -12.63 -5.86
CA LEU A 88 -6.32 -12.66 -5.75
C LEU A 88 -6.79 -13.46 -4.54
N ASP A 89 -6.06 -14.51 -4.17
CA ASP A 89 -6.42 -15.35 -3.03
C ASP A 89 -6.25 -14.60 -1.71
N GLY A 90 -7.25 -14.69 -0.84
CA GLY A 90 -7.19 -14.05 0.48
C GLY A 90 -7.44 -12.55 0.46
N ALA A 91 -7.84 -11.97 -0.68
CA ALA A 91 -8.04 -10.53 -0.80
C ALA A 91 -9.14 -10.02 0.14
N LEU A 92 -10.24 -10.75 0.31
CA LEU A 92 -11.33 -10.33 1.19
C LEU A 92 -10.90 -10.37 2.65
N GLU A 93 -10.18 -11.40 3.05
CA GLU A 93 -9.65 -11.52 4.42
C GLU A 93 -8.67 -10.40 4.72
N HIS A 94 -7.81 -10.07 3.77
CA HIS A 94 -6.88 -8.95 3.89
C HIS A 94 -7.62 -7.62 4.00
N LEU A 95 -8.67 -7.43 3.21
CA LEU A 95 -9.48 -6.21 3.26
C LEU A 95 -10.15 -6.04 4.63
N ASP A 96 -10.67 -7.12 5.21
CA ASP A 96 -11.24 -7.09 6.55
C ASP A 96 -10.18 -6.74 7.60
N GLN A 97 -8.97 -7.28 7.45
CA GLN A 97 -7.85 -7.02 8.35
C GLN A 97 -7.45 -5.54 8.34
N VAL A 98 -7.30 -4.94 7.17
CA VAL A 98 -6.93 -3.52 7.08
C VAL A 98 -8.09 -2.62 7.49
N THR A 99 -9.33 -3.05 7.28
CA THR A 99 -10.50 -2.31 7.76
C THR A 99 -10.49 -2.21 9.28
N ARG A 100 -10.19 -3.30 9.98
CA ARG A 100 -10.05 -3.28 11.44
C ARG A 100 -8.94 -2.35 11.90
N LYS A 101 -7.82 -2.35 11.19
CA LYS A 101 -6.67 -1.50 11.52
C LYS A 101 -6.99 -0.01 11.40
N TYR A 102 -7.67 0.39 10.33
CA TYR A 102 -7.87 1.81 10.01
C TYR A 102 -9.16 2.39 10.56
N THR A 103 -10.20 1.59 10.75
CA THR A 103 -11.52 2.08 11.12
C THR A 103 -12.05 1.50 12.44
N HIS A 104 -11.41 0.46 12.96
CA HIS A 104 -11.87 -0.32 14.12
C HIS A 104 -13.19 -1.07 13.87
N HIS A 105 -13.66 -1.14 12.63
CA HIS A 105 -14.77 -2.00 12.25
C HIS A 105 -14.25 -3.42 11.99
N PRO A 106 -15.01 -4.48 12.34
CA PRO A 106 -14.53 -5.85 12.19
C PRO A 106 -14.44 -6.33 10.73
N ARG A 107 -15.16 -5.67 9.83
CA ARG A 107 -15.21 -6.01 8.41
C ARG A 107 -15.32 -4.77 7.53
N TYR A 108 -14.92 -4.97 6.32
CA TYR A 108 -15.13 -3.99 5.25
C TYR A 108 -16.66 -3.82 4.89
#